data_a3a8389b42536bdbc132b0df272696f6
#
_entry.id   a3a8389b42536bdbc132b0df272696f6
#
_cell.length_a   1.000
_cell.length_b   1.000
_cell.length_c   1.000
_cell.angle_alpha   90.00
_cell.angle_beta   90.00
_cell.angle_gamma   90.00
#
_symmetry.space_group_name_H-M   'P 1'
#
loop_
_entity.id
_entity.type
_entity.pdbx_description
1 polymer ?
#
loop_
_entity_poly.entity_id
_entity_poly.type
_entity_poly.pdbx_seq_one_letter_code
_entity_poly.pdbx_strand_id
1 'polypeptide(L)'
;MLTPRWAPALLLAGALPATVAAQDAPETTPWMEMAIVGVDPGQVDEFVAAQRELAALEQEAGVAWRSVSRTAVFGDTYRFVIMTPLAQFAGLDRPGRPDPARTSVESRIERALTSHRTFALRTTPNLDNPLPEDQDPALTLVQLITVVPGREQDYIRVMAEDVLPHFKEANMHHSSGALTLGGDSGYVHFFHVGNFGALDQGSPLARALGAEGAMEVTSKLAGVLARSEQWVVRYLPDLSFRQEAEAEGKN
;
A
#
# COMPACT_ATOMS: atom_id res chain seq x y z
N MET A 1 19.65 -18.56 -83.59
CA MET A 1 19.88 -17.93 -82.32
C MET A 1 18.54 -17.56 -81.70
N LEU A 2 18.07 -18.37 -80.78
CA LEU A 2 16.73 -18.29 -80.17
C LEU A 2 16.90 -17.66 -78.73
N THR A 3 16.24 -16.53 -78.50
CA THR A 3 16.15 -15.92 -77.18
C THR A 3 14.87 -16.39 -76.51
N PRO A 4 14.91 -16.90 -75.24
CA PRO A 4 13.68 -17.23 -74.56
C PRO A 4 13.17 -15.99 -73.80
N ARG A 5 11.88 -15.69 -74.02
CA ARG A 5 11.09 -14.69 -73.28
C ARG A 5 10.68 -15.29 -71.96
N TRP A 6 11.09 -14.61 -70.83
CA TRP A 6 10.58 -14.90 -69.48
C TRP A 6 9.44 -13.93 -69.18
N ALA A 7 8.26 -14.47 -68.93
CA ALA A 7 7.13 -13.71 -68.41
C ALA A 7 7.21 -13.68 -66.89
N PRO A 8 6.98 -12.53 -66.20
CA PRO A 8 6.88 -12.53 -64.76
C PRO A 8 5.47 -12.95 -64.32
N ALA A 9 5.41 -13.99 -63.49
CA ALA A 9 4.20 -14.37 -62.74
C ALA A 9 3.98 -13.39 -61.59
N LEU A 10 2.87 -12.66 -61.64
CA LEU A 10 2.39 -11.85 -60.51
C LEU A 10 1.87 -12.79 -59.42
N LEU A 11 2.61 -12.88 -58.31
CA LEU A 11 2.13 -13.45 -57.06
C LEU A 11 1.37 -12.34 -56.30
N LEU A 12 0.02 -12.44 -56.30
CA LEU A 12 -0.81 -11.69 -55.36
C LEU A 12 -0.58 -12.28 -53.94
N ALA A 13 0.23 -11.61 -53.14
CA ALA A 13 0.29 -11.87 -51.70
C ALA A 13 -0.94 -11.24 -51.06
N GLY A 14 -1.92 -12.05 -50.72
CA GLY A 14 -3.04 -11.65 -49.86
C GLY A 14 -2.53 -11.32 -48.46
N ALA A 15 -2.54 -10.04 -48.09
CA ALA A 15 -2.32 -9.61 -46.74
C ALA A 15 -3.56 -9.95 -45.89
N LEU A 16 -3.49 -11.01 -45.11
CA LEU A 16 -4.43 -11.23 -44.00
C LEU A 16 -4.20 -10.15 -42.95
N PRO A 17 -5.23 -9.44 -42.50
CA PRO A 17 -5.08 -8.57 -41.36
C PRO A 17 -4.77 -9.45 -40.13
N ALA A 18 -3.56 -9.33 -39.61
CA ALA A 18 -3.24 -9.85 -38.28
C ALA A 18 -4.08 -9.04 -37.30
N THR A 19 -5.17 -9.61 -36.83
CA THR A 19 -5.81 -9.15 -35.57
C THR A 19 -4.78 -9.36 -34.46
N VAL A 20 -4.08 -8.29 -34.12
CA VAL A 20 -3.34 -8.21 -32.86
C VAL A 20 -4.42 -8.34 -31.79
N ALA A 21 -4.53 -9.55 -31.21
CA ALA A 21 -5.28 -9.71 -29.99
C ALA A 21 -4.66 -8.69 -29.02
N ALA A 22 -5.49 -7.75 -28.54
CA ALA A 22 -5.12 -6.90 -27.43
C ALA A 22 -4.73 -7.86 -26.31
N GLN A 23 -3.44 -7.97 -26.01
CA GLN A 23 -2.98 -8.59 -24.80
C GLN A 23 -3.61 -7.74 -23.71
N ASP A 24 -4.49 -8.35 -22.90
CA ASP A 24 -4.98 -7.76 -21.69
C ASP A 24 -3.77 -7.19 -20.95
N ALA A 25 -3.75 -5.87 -20.80
CA ALA A 25 -2.69 -5.23 -20.05
C ALA A 25 -2.63 -5.94 -18.70
N PRO A 26 -1.46 -6.36 -18.22
CA PRO A 26 -1.36 -7.03 -16.92
C PRO A 26 -2.07 -6.13 -15.91
N GLU A 27 -2.99 -6.70 -15.13
CA GLU A 27 -3.66 -5.98 -14.04
C GLU A 27 -2.56 -5.29 -13.23
N THR A 28 -2.43 -3.99 -13.40
CA THR A 28 -1.40 -3.22 -12.74
C THR A 28 -1.71 -3.24 -11.27
N THR A 29 -0.97 -4.04 -10.52
CA THR A 29 -1.08 -4.06 -9.06
C THR A 29 -0.90 -2.63 -8.58
N PRO A 30 -1.88 -2.05 -7.89
CA PRO A 30 -1.80 -0.65 -7.51
C PRO A 30 -0.61 -0.43 -6.57
N TRP A 31 0.14 0.61 -6.86
CA TRP A 31 1.21 1.07 -6.00
C TRP A 31 0.68 2.08 -4.99
N MET A 32 1.30 2.13 -3.83
CA MET A 32 1.01 3.10 -2.77
C MET A 32 2.30 3.72 -2.28
N GLU A 33 2.23 4.97 -1.91
CA GLU A 33 3.25 5.61 -1.07
C GLU A 33 2.81 5.52 0.38
N MET A 34 3.73 5.14 1.26
CA MET A 34 3.56 5.21 2.71
C MET A 34 4.64 6.10 3.29
N ALA A 35 4.25 7.19 3.93
CA ALA A 35 5.14 8.02 4.71
C ALA A 35 4.93 7.77 6.21
N ILE A 36 6.04 7.52 6.92
CA ILE A 36 6.08 7.47 8.38
C ILE A 36 6.84 8.71 8.83
N VAL A 37 6.16 9.63 9.49
CA VAL A 37 6.74 10.92 9.89
C VAL A 37 6.66 11.11 11.41
N GLY A 38 7.73 11.61 12.00
CA GLY A 38 7.74 12.14 13.34
C GLY A 38 7.54 13.65 13.29
N VAL A 39 6.73 14.18 14.21
CA VAL A 39 6.39 15.60 14.30
C VAL A 39 6.88 16.18 15.62
N ASP A 40 7.41 17.40 15.59
CA ASP A 40 7.76 18.13 16.81
C ASP A 40 6.49 18.33 17.68
N PRO A 41 6.52 17.95 18.97
CA PRO A 41 5.36 18.11 19.84
C PRO A 41 4.79 19.53 19.88
N GLY A 42 5.64 20.55 19.75
CA GLY A 42 5.25 21.97 19.72
C GLY A 42 4.64 22.42 18.39
N GLN A 43 4.73 21.59 17.33
CA GLN A 43 4.27 21.91 15.98
C GLN A 43 3.10 21.03 15.53
N VAL A 44 2.56 20.17 16.40
CA VAL A 44 1.52 19.19 16.02
C VAL A 44 0.28 19.87 15.46
N ASP A 45 -0.19 20.96 16.09
CA ASP A 45 -1.40 21.66 15.65
C ASP A 45 -1.21 22.30 14.27
N GLU A 46 -0.03 22.90 14.03
CA GLU A 46 0.33 23.46 12.72
C GLU A 46 0.48 22.38 11.67
N PHE A 47 1.12 21.25 12.00
CA PHE A 47 1.22 20.09 11.12
C PHE A 47 -0.17 19.57 10.73
N VAL A 48 -1.07 19.39 11.69
CA VAL A 48 -2.44 18.92 11.43
C VAL A 48 -3.21 19.90 10.56
N ALA A 49 -3.08 21.21 10.81
CA ALA A 49 -3.72 22.23 9.98
C ALA A 49 -3.19 22.18 8.54
N ALA A 50 -1.88 22.12 8.35
CA ALA A 50 -1.26 22.02 7.03
C ALA A 50 -1.61 20.70 6.31
N GLN A 51 -1.70 19.59 7.03
CA GLN A 51 -2.13 18.30 6.47
C GLN A 51 -3.59 18.33 5.98
N ARG A 52 -4.47 19.07 6.67
CA ARG A 52 -5.86 19.26 6.24
C ARG A 52 -5.94 20.09 4.95
N GLU A 53 -5.14 21.15 4.86
CA GLU A 53 -5.05 21.96 3.65
C GLU A 53 -4.49 21.13 2.48
N LEU A 54 -3.46 20.31 2.72
CA LEU A 54 -2.89 19.44 1.69
C LEU A 54 -3.91 18.40 1.22
N ALA A 55 -4.68 17.80 2.14
CA ALA A 55 -5.73 16.85 1.79
C ALA A 55 -6.79 17.47 0.86
N ALA A 56 -7.19 18.73 1.11
CA ALA A 56 -8.12 19.44 0.24
C ALA A 56 -7.52 19.66 -1.17
N LEU A 57 -6.28 20.10 -1.25
CA LEU A 57 -5.58 20.28 -2.54
C LEU A 57 -5.42 18.96 -3.31
N GLU A 58 -5.13 17.87 -2.62
CA GLU A 58 -5.02 16.54 -3.24
C GLU A 58 -6.38 16.04 -3.75
N GLN A 59 -7.45 16.30 -3.00
CA GLN A 59 -8.81 15.95 -3.41
C GLN A 59 -9.24 16.75 -4.65
N GLU A 60 -8.94 18.05 -4.68
CA GLU A 60 -9.18 18.90 -5.86
C GLU A 60 -8.35 18.46 -7.07
N ALA A 61 -7.14 17.96 -6.85
CA ALA A 61 -6.27 17.42 -7.89
C ALA A 61 -6.67 16.02 -8.37
N GLY A 62 -7.73 15.43 -7.84
CA GLY A 62 -8.23 14.11 -8.26
C GLY A 62 -7.47 12.92 -7.69
N VAL A 63 -6.74 13.08 -6.56
CA VAL A 63 -6.16 11.96 -5.85
C VAL A 63 -7.28 11.06 -5.32
N ALA A 64 -7.26 9.78 -5.68
CA ALA A 64 -8.39 8.88 -5.42
C ALA A 64 -8.68 8.68 -3.93
N TRP A 65 -7.64 8.64 -3.10
CA TRP A 65 -7.80 8.47 -1.65
C TRP A 65 -6.53 8.92 -0.90
N ARG A 66 -6.72 9.24 0.35
CA ARG A 66 -5.67 9.52 1.33
C ARG A 66 -6.06 8.93 2.67
N SER A 67 -5.14 8.25 3.35
CA SER A 67 -5.34 7.72 4.69
C SER A 67 -4.26 8.27 5.62
N VAL A 68 -4.67 8.91 6.70
CA VAL A 68 -3.77 9.44 7.73
C VAL A 68 -4.14 8.85 9.07
N SER A 69 -3.13 8.35 9.77
CA SER A 69 -3.27 7.81 11.11
C SER A 69 -2.16 8.34 12.02
N ARG A 70 -2.40 8.37 13.31
CA ARG A 70 -1.42 8.78 14.33
C ARG A 70 -1.24 7.67 15.37
N THR A 71 -0.02 7.49 15.88
CA THR A 71 0.23 6.57 17.01
C THR A 71 -0.71 6.89 18.18
N ALA A 72 -1.42 5.84 18.64
CA ALA A 72 -2.53 6.03 19.57
C ALA A 72 -2.08 6.22 21.02
N VAL A 73 -1.20 5.36 21.55
CA VAL A 73 -0.84 5.37 22.97
C VAL A 73 0.64 5.05 23.21
N PHE A 74 1.11 3.89 22.73
CA PHE A 74 2.46 3.39 23.03
C PHE A 74 3.42 3.65 21.89
N GLY A 75 4.68 3.93 22.20
CA GLY A 75 5.73 4.28 21.28
C GLY A 75 5.82 5.79 21.04
N ASP A 76 6.22 6.19 19.86
CA ASP A 76 6.30 7.61 19.48
C ASP A 76 4.90 8.16 19.18
N THR A 77 4.30 8.84 20.14
CA THR A 77 2.91 9.36 20.05
C THR A 77 2.78 10.55 19.10
N TYR A 78 3.89 11.09 18.62
CA TYR A 78 3.91 12.14 17.59
C TYR A 78 4.26 11.61 16.20
N ARG A 79 4.21 10.29 16.03
CA ARG A 79 4.39 9.62 14.76
C ARG A 79 3.05 9.54 14.01
N PHE A 80 3.08 9.90 12.74
CA PHE A 80 1.96 9.74 11.81
C PHE A 80 2.34 8.75 10.71
N VAL A 81 1.34 8.05 10.20
CA VAL A 81 1.42 7.21 9.00
C VAL A 81 0.47 7.81 7.98
N ILE A 82 1.00 8.15 6.83
CA ILE A 82 0.27 8.77 5.72
C ILE A 82 0.39 7.84 4.53
N MET A 83 -0.73 7.49 3.91
CA MET A 83 -0.78 6.63 2.73
C MET A 83 -1.58 7.31 1.63
N THR A 84 -1.03 7.25 0.42
CA THR A 84 -1.65 7.77 -0.80
C THR A 84 -1.44 6.81 -1.97
N PRO A 85 -2.30 6.81 -2.99
CA PRO A 85 -2.07 6.01 -4.19
C PRO A 85 -0.87 6.54 -4.98
N LEU A 86 -0.10 5.63 -5.54
CA LEU A 86 0.94 5.93 -6.51
C LEU A 86 0.58 5.23 -7.83
N ALA A 87 0.09 5.98 -8.80
CA ALA A 87 -0.41 5.39 -10.04
C ALA A 87 0.69 4.63 -10.79
N GLN A 88 1.86 5.25 -10.95
CA GLN A 88 3.03 4.65 -11.58
C GLN A 88 4.29 5.47 -11.28
N PHE A 89 5.44 4.82 -11.25
CA PHE A 89 6.73 5.49 -11.03
C PHE A 89 7.09 6.51 -12.11
N ALA A 90 6.67 6.28 -13.37
CA ALA A 90 6.91 7.22 -14.46
C ALA A 90 6.32 8.63 -14.22
N GLY A 91 5.30 8.74 -13.34
CA GLY A 91 4.78 10.04 -12.89
C GLY A 91 5.80 10.86 -12.11
N LEU A 92 6.76 10.22 -11.45
CA LEU A 92 7.82 10.88 -10.69
C LEU A 92 8.89 11.52 -11.58
N ASP A 93 9.05 11.03 -12.83
CA ASP A 93 10.03 11.57 -13.79
C ASP A 93 9.62 12.94 -14.35
N ARG A 94 8.35 13.28 -14.23
CA ARG A 94 7.77 14.52 -14.74
C ARG A 94 7.06 15.26 -13.61
N PRO A 95 7.83 15.90 -12.71
CA PRO A 95 7.19 16.72 -11.70
C PRO A 95 6.32 17.77 -12.41
N GLY A 96 5.06 17.84 -12.03
CA GLY A 96 4.14 18.84 -12.56
C GLY A 96 4.68 20.25 -12.36
N ARG A 97 4.03 21.24 -13.00
CA ARG A 97 4.37 22.65 -12.72
C ARG A 97 4.19 22.89 -11.21
N PRO A 98 5.17 23.52 -10.55
CA PRO A 98 5.04 23.84 -9.14
C PRO A 98 3.76 24.63 -8.88
N ASP A 99 2.92 24.14 -7.99
CA ASP A 99 1.77 24.86 -7.47
C ASP A 99 2.23 25.65 -6.24
N PRO A 100 2.19 27.00 -6.27
CA PRO A 100 2.62 27.80 -5.14
C PRO A 100 1.83 27.54 -3.86
N ALA A 101 0.52 27.24 -3.95
CA ALA A 101 -0.30 26.92 -2.80
C ALA A 101 0.17 25.61 -2.16
N ARG A 102 0.32 24.55 -2.95
CA ARG A 102 0.83 23.26 -2.51
C ARG A 102 2.24 23.39 -1.92
N THR A 103 3.15 24.08 -2.59
CA THR A 103 4.53 24.29 -2.12
C THR A 103 4.56 25.01 -0.76
N SER A 104 3.68 25.99 -0.55
CA SER A 104 3.58 26.69 0.74
C SER A 104 3.13 25.76 1.86
N VAL A 105 2.12 24.91 1.60
CA VAL A 105 1.62 23.95 2.58
C VAL A 105 2.68 22.88 2.90
N GLU A 106 3.31 22.31 1.88
CA GLU A 106 4.39 21.32 2.03
C GLU A 106 5.56 21.87 2.85
N SER A 107 5.94 23.12 2.63
CA SER A 107 7.00 23.78 3.43
C SER A 107 6.63 23.97 4.91
N ARG A 108 5.35 24.15 5.22
CA ARG A 108 4.86 24.20 6.63
C ARG A 108 4.93 22.80 7.25
N ILE A 109 4.52 21.78 6.51
CA ILE A 109 4.64 20.38 6.93
C ILE A 109 6.10 20.03 7.22
N GLU A 110 7.00 20.28 6.28
CA GLU A 110 8.43 19.95 6.42
C GLU A 110 9.08 20.57 7.66
N ARG A 111 8.73 21.83 7.98
CA ARG A 111 9.26 22.51 9.17
C ARG A 111 8.84 21.87 10.50
N ALA A 112 7.71 21.15 10.50
CA ALA A 112 7.20 20.49 11.70
C ALA A 112 7.79 19.08 11.89
N LEU A 113 8.50 18.54 10.88
CA LEU A 113 9.00 17.17 10.94
C LEU A 113 10.29 17.06 11.77
N THR A 114 10.36 16.03 12.59
CA THR A 114 11.57 15.56 13.27
C THR A 114 12.19 14.35 12.61
N SER A 115 11.38 13.59 11.86
CA SER A 115 11.83 12.44 11.06
C SER A 115 10.88 12.22 9.89
N HIS A 116 11.41 11.64 8.79
CA HIS A 116 10.64 11.34 7.61
C HIS A 116 11.20 10.09 6.92
N ARG A 117 10.36 9.08 6.72
CA ARG A 117 10.66 7.86 5.97
C ARG A 117 9.53 7.60 5.00
N THR A 118 9.86 7.40 3.74
CA THR A 118 8.87 7.05 2.69
C THR A 118 9.18 5.69 2.10
N PHE A 119 8.13 4.99 1.72
CA PHE A 119 8.19 3.68 1.10
C PHE A 119 7.25 3.64 -0.09
N ALA A 120 7.71 3.04 -1.19
CA ALA A 120 6.80 2.56 -2.21
C ALA A 120 6.36 1.14 -1.85
N LEU A 121 5.06 0.95 -1.71
CA LEU A 121 4.43 -0.33 -1.43
C LEU A 121 3.75 -0.87 -2.68
N ARG A 122 3.83 -2.17 -2.87
CA ARG A 122 2.97 -2.90 -3.79
C ARG A 122 1.93 -3.67 -3.00
N THR A 123 0.65 -3.51 -3.31
CA THR A 123 -0.42 -4.30 -2.69
C THR A 123 -0.20 -5.79 -2.89
N THR A 124 -0.61 -6.59 -1.92
CA THR A 124 -0.49 -8.04 -1.91
C THR A 124 -1.84 -8.70 -1.69
N PRO A 125 -2.79 -8.62 -2.67
CA PRO A 125 -4.18 -9.06 -2.49
C PRO A 125 -4.31 -10.52 -2.06
N ASN A 126 -3.36 -11.37 -2.46
CA ASN A 126 -3.27 -12.77 -2.06
C ASN A 126 -2.85 -12.99 -0.59
N LEU A 127 -2.49 -11.92 0.13
CA LEU A 127 -2.20 -11.94 1.56
C LEU A 127 -3.17 -11.08 2.38
N ASP A 128 -4.26 -10.61 1.77
CA ASP A 128 -5.18 -9.66 2.37
C ASP A 128 -6.53 -10.28 2.74
N ASN A 129 -7.12 -9.71 3.79
CA ASN A 129 -8.53 -9.86 4.16
C ASN A 129 -9.06 -8.47 4.57
N PRO A 130 -9.29 -7.57 3.59
CA PRO A 130 -9.54 -6.16 3.87
C PRO A 130 -10.88 -5.94 4.60
N LEU A 131 -11.02 -4.77 5.24
CA LEU A 131 -12.31 -4.28 5.70
C LEU A 131 -13.25 -4.07 4.50
N PRO A 132 -14.59 -4.19 4.71
CA PRO A 132 -15.56 -3.67 3.76
C PRO A 132 -15.28 -2.21 3.38
N GLU A 133 -15.57 -1.85 2.14
CA GLU A 133 -15.22 -0.51 1.61
C GLU A 133 -15.92 0.66 2.34
N ASP A 134 -17.06 0.39 2.96
CA ASP A 134 -17.86 1.35 3.73
C ASP A 134 -17.43 1.49 5.20
N GLN A 135 -16.35 0.82 5.59
CA GLN A 135 -15.86 0.82 6.97
C GLN A 135 -14.47 1.44 7.09
N ASP A 136 -14.34 2.39 8.01
CA ASP A 136 -13.06 2.93 8.42
C ASP A 136 -12.53 2.21 9.67
N PRO A 137 -11.23 1.93 9.76
CA PRO A 137 -10.64 1.30 10.93
C PRO A 137 -10.60 2.28 12.11
N ALA A 138 -11.19 1.93 13.26
CA ALA A 138 -11.09 2.76 14.47
C ALA A 138 -9.64 2.78 15.00
N LEU A 139 -9.02 1.61 15.06
CA LEU A 139 -7.62 1.40 15.41
C LEU A 139 -6.99 0.39 14.44
N THR A 140 -5.71 0.57 14.19
CA THR A 140 -4.94 -0.36 13.37
C THR A 140 -3.63 -0.70 14.09
N LEU A 141 -3.38 -1.99 14.30
CA LEU A 141 -2.06 -2.49 14.66
C LEU A 141 -1.23 -2.55 13.37
N VAL A 142 -0.24 -1.68 13.26
CA VAL A 142 0.72 -1.69 12.17
C VAL A 142 1.86 -2.62 12.54
N GLN A 143 2.20 -3.53 11.65
CA GLN A 143 3.36 -4.40 11.80
C GLN A 143 4.26 -4.24 10.57
N LEU A 144 5.43 -3.67 10.78
CA LEU A 144 6.48 -3.51 9.77
C LEU A 144 7.49 -4.65 9.94
N ILE A 145 7.64 -5.46 8.91
CA ILE A 145 8.47 -6.66 8.91
C ILE A 145 9.60 -6.50 7.91
N THR A 146 10.82 -6.75 8.34
CA THR A 146 11.97 -6.95 7.46
C THR A 146 12.20 -8.45 7.28
N VAL A 147 12.26 -8.92 6.04
CA VAL A 147 12.54 -10.31 5.70
C VAL A 147 14.04 -10.49 5.41
N VAL A 148 14.60 -11.60 5.83
CA VAL A 148 15.99 -11.94 5.50
C VAL A 148 16.12 -12.06 3.97
N PRO A 149 17.11 -11.40 3.33
CA PRO A 149 17.28 -11.46 1.88
C PRO A 149 17.32 -12.88 1.35
N GLY A 150 16.54 -13.15 0.30
CA GLY A 150 16.37 -14.46 -0.31
C GLY A 150 15.36 -15.40 0.39
N ARG A 151 14.70 -14.94 1.48
CA ARG A 151 13.67 -15.70 2.20
C ARG A 151 12.26 -15.18 1.96
N GLU A 152 12.05 -14.28 0.99
CA GLU A 152 10.77 -13.63 0.69
C GLU A 152 9.70 -14.67 0.29
N GLN A 153 10.08 -15.67 -0.50
CA GLN A 153 9.16 -16.74 -0.92
C GLN A 153 8.75 -17.65 0.25
N ASP A 154 9.64 -17.90 1.20
CA ASP A 154 9.31 -18.65 2.41
C ASP A 154 8.31 -17.88 3.27
N TYR A 155 8.51 -16.56 3.41
CA TYR A 155 7.58 -15.70 4.10
C TYR A 155 6.19 -15.71 3.45
N ILE A 156 6.12 -15.48 2.14
CA ILE A 156 4.85 -15.47 1.38
C ILE A 156 4.12 -16.80 1.53
N ARG A 157 4.84 -17.93 1.43
CA ARG A 157 4.25 -19.26 1.56
C ARG A 157 3.63 -19.46 2.94
N VAL A 158 4.34 -19.16 4.02
CA VAL A 158 3.83 -19.30 5.39
C VAL A 158 2.61 -18.40 5.59
N MET A 159 2.66 -17.14 5.12
CA MET A 159 1.53 -16.22 5.25
C MET A 159 0.30 -16.69 4.46
N ALA A 160 0.49 -17.17 3.24
CA ALA A 160 -0.62 -17.58 2.37
C ALA A 160 -1.23 -18.93 2.78
N GLU A 161 -0.41 -19.90 3.19
CA GLU A 161 -0.84 -21.28 3.45
C GLU A 161 -1.20 -21.51 4.94
N ASP A 162 -0.41 -20.94 5.87
CA ASP A 162 -0.56 -21.23 7.30
C ASP A 162 -1.27 -20.11 8.09
N VAL A 163 -1.35 -18.88 7.57
CA VAL A 163 -1.89 -17.74 8.32
C VAL A 163 -3.21 -17.23 7.74
N LEU A 164 -3.23 -16.87 6.47
CA LEU A 164 -4.37 -16.20 5.83
C LEU A 164 -5.70 -17.00 5.91
N PRO A 165 -5.73 -18.34 5.74
CA PRO A 165 -6.96 -19.10 5.89
C PRO A 165 -7.58 -18.92 7.27
N HIS A 166 -6.77 -18.95 8.33
CA HIS A 166 -7.23 -18.76 9.72
C HIS A 166 -7.67 -17.33 10.01
N PHE A 167 -7.00 -16.33 9.40
CA PHE A 167 -7.45 -14.94 9.53
C PHE A 167 -8.82 -14.73 8.90
N LYS A 168 -9.08 -15.36 7.75
CA LYS A 168 -10.41 -15.33 7.10
C LYS A 168 -11.46 -16.04 7.94
N GLU A 169 -11.15 -17.22 8.46
CA GLU A 169 -12.05 -17.99 9.34
C GLU A 169 -12.39 -17.22 10.63
N ALA A 170 -11.40 -16.58 11.24
CA ALA A 170 -11.58 -15.74 12.43
C ALA A 170 -12.18 -14.36 12.16
N ASN A 171 -12.53 -14.04 10.89
CA ASN A 171 -12.99 -12.73 10.45
C ASN A 171 -12.05 -11.58 10.87
N MET A 172 -10.74 -11.81 10.78
CA MET A 172 -9.73 -10.84 11.12
C MET A 172 -9.34 -10.04 9.89
N HIS A 173 -9.82 -8.81 9.84
CA HIS A 173 -9.53 -7.92 8.72
C HIS A 173 -8.12 -7.35 8.80
N HIS A 174 -7.41 -7.41 7.69
CA HIS A 174 -6.09 -6.79 7.52
C HIS A 174 -5.80 -6.52 6.05
N SER A 175 -4.93 -5.56 5.82
CA SER A 175 -4.36 -5.25 4.53
C SER A 175 -2.83 -5.36 4.60
N SER A 176 -2.19 -5.66 3.48
CA SER A 176 -0.75 -5.87 3.43
C SER A 176 -0.13 -5.15 2.22
N GLY A 177 1.12 -4.77 2.35
CA GLY A 177 1.92 -4.23 1.27
C GLY A 177 3.34 -4.74 1.31
N ALA A 178 3.89 -5.12 0.16
CA ALA A 178 5.30 -5.44 0.01
C ALA A 178 6.11 -4.15 -0.14
N LEU A 179 7.13 -3.95 0.70
CA LEU A 179 8.06 -2.84 0.59
C LEU A 179 8.95 -3.05 -0.63
N THR A 180 8.86 -2.14 -1.59
CA THR A 180 9.59 -2.24 -2.85
C THR A 180 10.75 -1.26 -2.92
N LEU A 181 10.56 -0.03 -2.46
CA LEU A 181 11.58 1.01 -2.36
C LEU A 181 11.48 1.75 -1.03
N GLY A 182 12.55 2.37 -0.59
CA GLY A 182 12.62 3.22 0.61
C GLY A 182 13.11 2.52 1.86
N GLY A 183 13.43 1.21 1.81
CA GLY A 183 13.92 0.45 2.96
C GLY A 183 14.39 -0.95 2.59
N ASP A 184 14.60 -1.77 3.61
CA ASP A 184 14.91 -3.19 3.45
C ASP A 184 13.69 -3.94 2.88
N SER A 185 13.96 -5.07 2.20
CA SER A 185 12.92 -5.99 1.73
C SER A 185 12.02 -6.45 2.87
N GLY A 186 10.72 -6.35 2.68
CA GLY A 186 9.79 -6.75 3.73
C GLY A 186 8.35 -6.47 3.41
N TYR A 187 7.54 -6.43 4.45
CA TYR A 187 6.10 -6.25 4.37
C TYR A 187 5.61 -5.32 5.47
N VAL A 188 4.55 -4.61 5.19
CA VAL A 188 3.75 -3.96 6.21
C VAL A 188 2.37 -4.59 6.24
N HIS A 189 1.90 -4.91 7.45
CA HIS A 189 0.55 -5.37 7.70
C HIS A 189 -0.21 -4.37 8.55
N PHE A 190 -1.46 -4.14 8.19
CA PHE A 190 -2.38 -3.25 8.87
C PHE A 190 -3.55 -4.09 9.41
N PHE A 191 -3.46 -4.55 10.67
CA PHE A 191 -4.51 -5.31 11.32
C PHE A 191 -5.55 -4.36 11.93
N HIS A 192 -6.77 -4.42 11.42
CA HIS A 192 -7.84 -3.58 11.90
C HIS A 192 -8.43 -4.13 13.21
N VAL A 193 -8.48 -3.29 14.24
CA VAL A 193 -9.00 -3.65 15.55
C VAL A 193 -10.06 -2.64 15.98
N GLY A 194 -11.14 -3.13 16.57
CA GLY A 194 -12.25 -2.25 16.97
C GLY A 194 -11.95 -1.38 18.19
N ASN A 195 -11.13 -1.88 19.11
CA ASN A 195 -10.75 -1.20 20.35
C ASN A 195 -9.51 -1.83 20.97
N PHE A 196 -8.94 -1.18 21.98
CA PHE A 196 -7.77 -1.69 22.71
C PHE A 196 -8.02 -3.01 23.42
N GLY A 197 -9.22 -3.29 23.92
CA GLY A 197 -9.57 -4.55 24.56
C GLY A 197 -9.39 -5.77 23.64
N ALA A 198 -9.43 -5.57 22.32
CA ALA A 198 -9.10 -6.63 21.38
C ALA A 198 -7.62 -7.08 21.49
N LEU A 199 -6.72 -6.22 21.98
CA LEU A 199 -5.31 -6.55 22.17
C LEU A 199 -5.07 -7.37 23.45
N ASP A 200 -5.98 -7.33 24.42
CA ASP A 200 -5.92 -8.16 25.64
C ASP A 200 -6.06 -9.66 25.30
N GLN A 201 -6.65 -9.98 24.15
CA GLN A 201 -6.80 -11.36 23.66
C GLN A 201 -5.52 -11.91 22.98
N GLY A 202 -4.44 -11.15 22.99
CA GLY A 202 -3.14 -11.54 22.40
C GLY A 202 -2.91 -10.97 20.99
N SER A 203 -1.81 -11.42 20.38
CA SER A 203 -1.45 -10.99 19.03
C SER A 203 -2.50 -11.45 17.99
N PRO A 204 -2.59 -10.81 16.82
CA PRO A 204 -3.45 -11.28 15.72
C PRO A 204 -3.28 -12.76 15.42
N LEU A 205 -2.04 -13.23 15.40
CA LEU A 205 -1.72 -14.62 15.13
C LEU A 205 -2.27 -15.57 16.23
N ALA A 206 -2.09 -15.21 17.52
CA ALA A 206 -2.59 -16.00 18.63
C ALA A 206 -4.12 -16.03 18.69
N ARG A 207 -4.77 -14.95 18.30
CA ARG A 207 -6.24 -14.84 18.24
C ARG A 207 -6.83 -15.72 17.15
N ALA A 208 -6.16 -15.84 16.01
CA ALA A 208 -6.65 -16.63 14.88
C ALA A 208 -6.34 -18.14 15.02
N LEU A 209 -5.12 -18.48 15.49
CA LEU A 209 -4.63 -19.85 15.52
C LEU A 209 -4.57 -20.48 16.93
N GLY A 210 -4.86 -19.71 17.98
CA GLY A 210 -4.55 -20.11 19.34
C GLY A 210 -3.04 -20.04 19.65
N ALA A 211 -2.67 -20.27 20.90
CA ALA A 211 -1.28 -20.15 21.34
C ALA A 211 -0.35 -21.17 20.65
N GLU A 212 -0.80 -22.41 20.49
CA GLU A 212 -0.01 -23.49 19.87
C GLU A 212 0.22 -23.22 18.38
N GLY A 213 -0.82 -22.89 17.61
CA GLY A 213 -0.69 -22.57 16.19
C GLY A 213 0.16 -21.32 15.96
N ALA A 214 0.06 -20.31 16.82
CA ALA A 214 0.92 -19.14 16.77
C ALA A 214 2.39 -19.47 16.98
N MET A 215 2.71 -20.39 17.90
CA MET A 215 4.07 -20.87 18.13
C MET A 215 4.59 -21.67 16.92
N GLU A 216 3.76 -22.50 16.31
CA GLU A 216 4.14 -23.26 15.11
C GLU A 216 4.52 -22.31 13.96
N VAL A 217 3.65 -21.34 13.64
CA VAL A 217 3.93 -20.33 12.61
C VAL A 217 5.18 -19.52 12.93
N THR A 218 5.34 -19.11 14.20
CA THR A 218 6.55 -18.39 14.63
C THR A 218 7.81 -19.22 14.41
N SER A 219 7.73 -20.53 14.65
CA SER A 219 8.85 -21.47 14.42
C SER A 219 9.17 -21.59 12.92
N LYS A 220 8.16 -21.63 12.04
CA LYS A 220 8.33 -21.62 10.58
C LYS A 220 8.97 -20.33 10.08
N LEU A 221 8.70 -19.22 10.75
CA LEU A 221 9.27 -17.91 10.44
C LEU A 221 10.64 -17.66 11.09
N ALA A 222 11.14 -18.57 11.93
CA ALA A 222 12.47 -18.46 12.50
C ALA A 222 13.55 -18.46 11.39
N GLY A 223 14.43 -17.45 11.41
CA GLY A 223 15.43 -17.22 10.37
C GLY A 223 14.88 -16.73 9.02
N VAL A 224 13.57 -16.48 8.93
CA VAL A 224 12.93 -15.79 7.79
C VAL A 224 12.78 -14.30 8.09
N LEU A 225 12.44 -13.96 9.32
CA LEU A 225 12.30 -12.57 9.76
C LEU A 225 13.62 -12.05 10.33
N ALA A 226 14.08 -10.90 9.81
CA ALA A 226 15.24 -10.19 10.36
C ALA A 226 14.82 -9.20 11.46
N ARG A 227 13.67 -8.55 11.28
CA ARG A 227 13.14 -7.54 12.21
C ARG A 227 11.63 -7.46 12.13
N SER A 228 11.00 -7.15 13.25
CA SER A 228 9.59 -6.76 13.32
C SER A 228 9.44 -5.55 14.23
N GLU A 229 8.69 -4.54 13.78
CA GLU A 229 8.32 -3.37 14.54
C GLU A 229 6.79 -3.28 14.56
N GLN A 230 6.20 -2.98 15.73
CA GLN A 230 4.75 -2.92 15.89
C GLN A 230 4.34 -1.69 16.68
N TRP A 231 3.26 -1.05 16.25
CA TRP A 231 2.63 0.04 16.99
C TRP A 231 1.15 0.14 16.62
N VAL A 232 0.35 0.75 17.49
CA VAL A 232 -1.08 0.96 17.23
C VAL A 232 -1.31 2.40 16.81
N VAL A 233 -2.05 2.57 15.72
CA VAL A 233 -2.45 3.89 15.21
C VAL A 233 -3.97 4.06 15.28
N ARG A 234 -4.39 5.32 15.43
CA ARG A 234 -5.76 5.77 15.31
C ARG A 234 -5.94 6.48 13.98
N TYR A 235 -6.95 6.11 13.24
CA TYR A 235 -7.34 6.78 12.00
C TYR A 235 -7.81 8.20 12.28
N LEU A 236 -7.46 9.14 11.38
CA LEU A 236 -7.78 10.55 11.45
C LEU A 236 -8.68 10.94 10.27
N PRO A 237 -10.01 10.85 10.40
CA PRO A 237 -10.93 11.10 9.29
C PRO A 237 -10.82 12.54 8.75
N ASP A 238 -10.54 13.52 9.60
CA ASP A 238 -10.40 14.94 9.18
C ASP A 238 -9.18 15.20 8.26
N LEU A 239 -8.25 14.27 8.17
CA LEU A 239 -7.05 14.35 7.33
C LEU A 239 -7.05 13.33 6.20
N SER A 240 -8.11 12.52 6.12
CA SER A 240 -8.26 11.41 5.20
C SER A 240 -9.46 11.62 4.30
N PHE A 241 -9.42 11.03 3.11
CA PHE A 241 -10.57 11.04 2.21
C PHE A 241 -10.51 9.84 1.26
N ARG A 242 -11.67 9.49 0.70
CA ARG A 242 -11.82 8.59 -0.44
C ARG A 242 -12.79 9.25 -1.41
N GLN A 243 -12.40 9.39 -2.67
CA GLN A 243 -13.31 9.81 -3.72
C GLN A 243 -14.19 8.62 -4.10
N GLU A 244 -15.49 8.84 -4.21
CA GLU A 244 -16.38 7.85 -4.80
C GLU A 244 -15.95 7.66 -6.26
N ALA A 245 -15.73 6.40 -6.67
CA ALA A 245 -15.54 6.10 -8.09
C ALA A 245 -16.80 6.61 -8.82
N GLU A 246 -16.64 7.55 -9.76
CA GLU A 246 -17.75 7.94 -10.61
C GLU A 246 -18.28 6.66 -11.23
N ALA A 247 -19.54 6.32 -10.92
CA ALA A 247 -20.21 5.19 -11.51
C ALA A 247 -20.18 5.43 -13.02
N GLU A 248 -19.33 4.69 -13.75
CA GLU A 248 -19.28 4.73 -15.22
C GLU A 248 -20.71 4.60 -15.72
N GLY A 249 -21.19 5.72 -16.27
CA GLY A 249 -22.55 5.86 -16.75
C GLY A 249 -22.90 4.74 -17.69
N LYS A 250 -23.82 3.90 -17.28
CA LYS A 250 -24.57 3.04 -18.21
C LYS A 250 -25.28 3.96 -19.20
N ASN A 251 -24.69 4.12 -20.36
CA ASN A 251 -25.38 4.51 -21.58
C ASN A 251 -25.45 3.31 -22.52
#